data_cfb88fc3bccfd454b3e949d1d9734c51
#
_entry.id   cfb88fc3bccfd454b3e949d1d9734c51
#
_cell.length_a   1.000
_cell.length_b   1.000
_cell.length_c   1.000
_cell.angle_alpha   90.00
_cell.angle_beta   90.00
_cell.angle_gamma   90.00
#
_symmetry.space_group_name_H-M   'P 1'
#
loop_
_entity.id
_entity.type
_entity.pdbx_description
1 polymer ?
#
loop_
_entity_poly.entity_id
_entity_poly.type
_entity_poly.pdbx_seq_one_letter_code
_entity_poly.pdbx_strand_id
1 'polypeptide(L)'
;MSSTNAQILRLAIPSILASITIPLVGLVDTAIIGHISDASAIGGIAIGTMLFDLLYWNFGFLRVGTSGMTAQAFGRQDKTECSKLLAQSLALSAFGTMLVWAIQWLFVTAVLACVSCSPEVEIFARKYFFIRIWAAPATLALMTFRGWFIGMQDAMSPMICDVIINVVNVISSYILAIYTPLGTLGVAHGTVIAQYVGLVVATIFLLTKYKPYLQEFGHLRHVMRWSELRHLLSLNGNLFIRSLCFMIVYVGFTSIAGSYGDIELAVSSILMKLFMLFSYFVDGFAYAGEALVGKLFGEHDKHVDIHQRLSTLLKDLFGWSIGVGVLFTLVYALSGINSISIMTDEIDVLNASRPYIPWLIAMPLVSTLAFMWDGIYIGATAGRPIRNAMIWSALGFVLTYVAFYHLWGIQALYAAYFVHLIARVIYLTLGWPRIARKMQ
;
A
#
# COMPACT_ATOMS: atom_id res chain seq x y z
N MET A 1 2.47 17.92 -24.77
CA MET A 1 1.80 16.89 -23.96
C MET A 1 0.31 17.16 -23.99
N SER A 2 -0.54 16.14 -24.17
CA SER A 2 -1.99 16.30 -24.02
C SER A 2 -2.32 16.80 -22.61
N SER A 3 -3.43 17.51 -22.42
CA SER A 3 -3.86 17.95 -21.10
C SER A 3 -4.00 16.77 -20.12
N THR A 4 -4.35 15.60 -20.62
CA THR A 4 -4.48 14.34 -19.86
C THR A 4 -3.14 13.84 -19.32
N ASN A 5 -2.10 13.81 -20.15
CA ASN A 5 -0.76 13.39 -19.72
C ASN A 5 -0.19 14.30 -18.63
N ALA A 6 -0.42 15.62 -18.73
CA ALA A 6 0.01 16.55 -17.69
C ALA A 6 -0.71 16.29 -16.35
N GLN A 7 -2.00 15.97 -16.39
CA GLN A 7 -2.77 15.61 -15.18
C GLN A 7 -2.30 14.30 -14.56
N ILE A 8 -2.03 13.27 -15.38
CA ILE A 8 -1.49 11.99 -14.90
C ILE A 8 -0.17 12.21 -14.18
N LEU A 9 0.80 12.90 -14.81
CA LEU A 9 2.13 13.12 -14.22
C LEU A 9 2.07 14.00 -12.96
N ARG A 10 1.19 15.00 -12.93
CA ARG A 10 0.98 15.84 -11.75
C ARG A 10 0.54 15.05 -10.52
N LEU A 11 -0.18 13.96 -10.71
CA LEU A 11 -0.61 13.08 -9.62
C LEU A 11 0.39 11.96 -9.38
N ALA A 12 0.92 11.34 -10.44
CA ALA A 12 1.81 10.19 -10.34
C ALA A 12 3.17 10.54 -9.73
N ILE A 13 3.83 11.62 -10.17
CA ILE A 13 5.18 11.95 -9.71
C ILE A 13 5.23 12.21 -8.20
N PRO A 14 4.38 13.06 -7.59
CA PRO A 14 4.38 13.23 -6.15
C PRO A 14 4.06 11.93 -5.39
N SER A 15 3.15 11.10 -5.92
CA SER A 15 2.81 9.82 -5.32
C SER A 15 3.97 8.84 -5.34
N ILE A 16 4.74 8.79 -6.43
CA ILE A 16 5.97 7.97 -6.54
C ILE A 16 6.99 8.45 -5.50
N LEU A 17 7.24 9.76 -5.44
CA LEU A 17 8.20 10.33 -4.49
C LEU A 17 7.81 10.01 -3.03
N ALA A 18 6.53 10.12 -2.70
CA ALA A 18 6.02 9.72 -1.39
C ALA A 18 6.27 8.23 -1.10
N SER A 19 5.99 7.35 -2.05
CA SER A 19 6.12 5.89 -1.89
C SER A 19 7.58 5.45 -1.73
N ILE A 20 8.52 6.06 -2.46
CA ILE A 20 9.95 5.75 -2.36
C ILE A 20 10.54 6.14 -1.00
N THR A 21 9.99 7.13 -0.32
CA THR A 21 10.51 7.53 1.00
C THR A 21 10.20 6.50 2.11
N ILE A 22 9.20 5.65 1.94
CA ILE A 22 8.81 4.64 2.94
C ILE A 22 9.95 3.66 3.27
N PRO A 23 10.58 2.96 2.30
CA PRO A 23 11.69 2.06 2.60
C PRO A 23 12.93 2.78 3.14
N LEU A 24 13.12 4.05 2.81
CA LEU A 24 14.28 4.83 3.30
C LEU A 24 14.22 5.01 4.82
N VAL A 25 13.05 5.24 5.40
CA VAL A 25 12.89 5.35 6.86
C VAL A 25 13.29 4.06 7.57
N GLY A 26 12.80 2.92 7.06
CA GLY A 26 13.16 1.62 7.63
C GLY A 26 14.67 1.33 7.57
N LEU A 27 15.35 1.77 6.49
CA LEU A 27 16.81 1.65 6.39
C LEU A 27 17.52 2.55 7.40
N VAL A 28 17.08 3.79 7.59
CA VAL A 28 17.67 4.72 8.56
C VAL A 28 17.43 4.24 9.98
N ASP A 29 16.22 3.80 10.32
CA ASP A 29 15.91 3.23 11.63
C ASP A 29 16.81 2.02 11.94
N THR A 30 16.98 1.11 10.97
CA THR A 30 17.89 -0.05 11.11
C THR A 30 19.34 0.37 11.26
N ALA A 31 19.79 1.40 10.53
CA ALA A 31 21.15 1.91 10.63
C ALA A 31 21.42 2.56 12.00
N ILE A 32 20.49 3.37 12.52
CA ILE A 32 20.60 3.97 13.85
C ILE A 32 20.78 2.86 14.91
N ILE A 33 19.94 1.83 14.84
CA ILE A 33 19.94 0.74 15.81
C ILE A 33 21.18 -0.12 15.68
N GLY A 34 21.61 -0.42 14.46
CA GLY A 34 22.81 -1.22 14.19
C GLY A 34 24.09 -0.65 14.78
N HIS A 35 24.14 0.67 15.05
CA HIS A 35 25.30 1.35 15.64
C HIS A 35 25.25 1.46 17.16
N ILE A 36 24.08 1.26 17.79
CA ILE A 36 23.90 1.52 19.23
C ILE A 36 23.45 0.31 20.04
N SER A 37 23.15 -0.81 19.40
CA SER A 37 22.43 -1.90 20.06
C SER A 37 22.96 -3.28 19.75
N ASP A 38 22.62 -4.22 20.64
CA ASP A 38 22.89 -5.64 20.50
C ASP A 38 22.00 -6.30 19.43
N ALA A 39 22.39 -7.47 18.94
CA ALA A 39 21.65 -8.25 17.93
C ALA A 39 20.21 -8.55 18.35
N SER A 40 19.94 -8.72 19.65
CA SER A 40 18.59 -8.95 20.18
C SER A 40 17.64 -7.77 19.98
N ALA A 41 18.14 -6.54 20.10
CA ALA A 41 17.36 -5.33 19.87
C ALA A 41 17.05 -5.13 18.37
N ILE A 42 18.02 -5.41 17.50
CA ILE A 42 17.82 -5.38 16.04
C ILE A 42 16.73 -6.40 15.62
N GLY A 43 16.83 -7.63 16.12
CA GLY A 43 15.82 -8.67 15.90
C GLY A 43 14.44 -8.28 16.44
N GLY A 44 14.40 -7.68 17.63
CA GLY A 44 13.16 -7.22 18.25
C GLY A 44 12.43 -6.13 17.47
N ILE A 45 13.18 -5.18 16.89
CA ILE A 45 12.59 -4.14 16.02
C ILE A 45 12.12 -4.73 14.68
N ALA A 46 12.87 -5.66 14.10
CA ALA A 46 12.45 -6.32 12.87
C ALA A 46 11.11 -7.05 13.07
N ILE A 47 10.97 -7.80 14.17
CA ILE A 47 9.70 -8.46 14.53
C ILE A 47 8.63 -7.42 14.87
N GLY A 48 8.96 -6.38 15.63
CA GLY A 48 8.03 -5.31 15.95
C GLY A 48 7.50 -4.59 14.71
N THR A 49 8.34 -4.34 13.72
CA THR A 49 7.94 -3.75 12.43
C THR A 49 7.02 -4.69 11.66
N MET A 50 7.36 -5.98 11.60
CA MET A 50 6.51 -7.00 10.99
C MET A 50 5.11 -7.05 11.62
N LEU A 51 5.00 -6.92 12.95
CA LEU A 51 3.72 -6.85 13.64
C LEU A 51 2.87 -5.67 13.13
N PHE A 52 3.48 -4.50 12.92
CA PHE A 52 2.76 -3.33 12.39
C PHE A 52 2.42 -3.46 10.92
N ASP A 53 3.27 -4.07 10.10
CA ASP A 53 2.95 -4.34 8.70
C ASP A 53 1.73 -5.26 8.59
N LEU A 54 1.69 -6.35 9.35
CA LEU A 54 0.54 -7.25 9.42
C LEU A 54 -0.74 -6.54 9.90
N LEU A 55 -0.61 -5.64 10.89
CA LEU A 55 -1.73 -4.90 11.44
C LEU A 55 -2.28 -3.86 10.45
N TYR A 56 -1.41 -2.98 9.95
CA TYR A 56 -1.83 -1.82 9.16
C TYR A 56 -2.16 -2.13 7.71
N TRP A 57 -1.60 -3.17 7.11
CA TRP A 57 -2.00 -3.60 5.75
C TRP A 57 -3.49 -3.88 5.65
N ASN A 58 -4.07 -4.41 6.73
CA ASN A 58 -5.50 -4.67 6.78
C ASN A 58 -6.35 -3.40 6.84
N PHE A 59 -5.79 -2.27 7.26
CA PHE A 59 -6.46 -0.95 7.26
C PHE A 59 -6.23 -0.13 5.98
N GLY A 60 -5.48 -0.65 5.01
CA GLY A 60 -5.25 0.01 3.71
C GLY A 60 -6.53 0.41 2.98
N PHE A 61 -7.66 -0.27 3.26
CA PHE A 61 -8.97 0.09 2.72
C PHE A 61 -9.41 1.51 3.09
N LEU A 62 -8.97 2.06 4.27
CA LEU A 62 -9.27 3.44 4.68
C LEU A 62 -8.77 4.45 3.64
N ARG A 63 -7.55 4.26 3.12
CA ARG A 63 -7.02 5.10 2.05
C ARG A 63 -7.76 4.87 0.74
N VAL A 64 -7.84 3.61 0.32
CA VAL A 64 -8.33 3.20 -1.00
C VAL A 64 -9.81 3.52 -1.17
N GLY A 65 -10.64 3.16 -0.19
CA GLY A 65 -12.09 3.40 -0.26
C GLY A 65 -12.43 4.89 -0.20
N THR A 66 -11.72 5.65 0.63
CA THR A 66 -11.92 7.10 0.74
C THR A 66 -11.55 7.80 -0.57
N SER A 67 -10.45 7.41 -1.21
CA SER A 67 -9.98 8.06 -2.43
C SER A 67 -10.95 7.89 -3.60
N GLY A 68 -11.37 6.67 -3.93
CA GLY A 68 -12.28 6.43 -5.04
C GLY A 68 -13.64 7.13 -4.88
N MET A 69 -14.22 7.09 -3.69
CA MET A 69 -15.50 7.77 -3.41
C MET A 69 -15.37 9.28 -3.45
N THR A 70 -14.30 9.83 -2.87
CA THR A 70 -14.03 11.27 -2.89
C THR A 70 -13.77 11.76 -4.31
N ALA A 71 -13.05 11.00 -5.14
CA ALA A 71 -12.81 11.37 -6.53
C ALA A 71 -14.11 11.48 -7.33
N GLN A 72 -15.08 10.59 -7.11
CA GLN A 72 -16.39 10.67 -7.74
C GLN A 72 -17.20 11.88 -7.22
N ALA A 73 -17.21 12.14 -5.91
CA ALA A 73 -17.87 13.30 -5.32
C ALA A 73 -17.25 14.61 -5.85
N PHE A 74 -15.92 14.65 -5.97
CA PHE A 74 -15.19 15.77 -6.57
C PHE A 74 -15.56 15.98 -8.04
N GLY A 75 -15.69 14.91 -8.82
CA GLY A 75 -16.15 14.95 -10.21
C GLY A 75 -17.56 15.54 -10.34
N ARG A 76 -18.48 15.19 -9.43
CA ARG A 76 -19.83 15.79 -9.34
C ARG A 76 -19.82 17.25 -8.86
N GLN A 77 -18.69 17.75 -8.38
CA GLN A 77 -18.56 19.06 -7.72
C GLN A 77 -19.40 19.17 -6.44
N ASP A 78 -19.66 18.05 -5.78
CA ASP A 78 -20.44 17.96 -4.56
C ASP A 78 -19.53 18.14 -3.33
N LYS A 79 -19.42 19.39 -2.86
CA LYS A 79 -18.59 19.72 -1.69
C LYS A 79 -19.10 19.08 -0.42
N THR A 80 -20.42 18.98 -0.26
CA THR A 80 -21.05 18.41 0.91
C THR A 80 -20.74 16.91 1.01
N GLU A 81 -20.83 16.18 -0.12
CA GLU A 81 -20.47 14.77 -0.16
C GLU A 81 -18.97 14.55 0.07
N CYS A 82 -18.07 15.38 -0.51
CA CYS A 82 -16.64 15.32 -0.22
C CYS A 82 -16.34 15.48 1.27
N SER A 83 -16.99 16.41 1.94
CA SER A 83 -16.82 16.69 3.37
C SER A 83 -17.39 15.55 4.23
N LYS A 84 -18.54 15.04 3.85
CA LYS A 84 -19.20 13.89 4.49
C LYS A 84 -18.32 12.65 4.42
N LEU A 85 -17.75 12.33 3.26
CA LEU A 85 -16.86 11.19 3.08
C LEU A 85 -15.61 11.30 3.96
N LEU A 86 -15.04 12.50 4.12
CA LEU A 86 -13.93 12.72 5.05
C LEU A 86 -14.35 12.43 6.49
N ALA A 87 -15.50 13.00 6.94
CA ALA A 87 -16.00 12.80 8.30
C ALA A 87 -16.28 11.33 8.60
N GLN A 88 -16.95 10.62 7.68
CA GLN A 88 -17.27 9.20 7.82
C GLN A 88 -16.01 8.33 7.86
N SER A 89 -15.04 8.61 6.99
CA SER A 89 -13.78 7.86 6.93
C SER A 89 -12.89 8.13 8.15
N LEU A 90 -12.87 9.36 8.69
CA LEU A 90 -12.21 9.67 9.96
C LEU A 90 -12.89 8.97 11.14
N ALA A 91 -14.22 8.91 11.16
CA ALA A 91 -14.95 8.16 12.19
C ALA A 91 -14.65 6.65 12.11
N LEU A 92 -14.54 6.10 10.88
CA LEU A 92 -14.14 4.71 10.67
C LEU A 92 -12.69 4.47 11.11
N SER A 93 -11.77 5.41 10.89
CA SER A 93 -10.39 5.32 11.37
C SER A 93 -10.32 5.39 12.90
N ALA A 94 -11.14 6.22 13.54
CA ALA A 94 -11.24 6.28 14.99
C ALA A 94 -11.80 4.96 15.59
N PHE A 95 -12.82 4.38 14.95
CA PHE A 95 -13.33 3.05 15.31
C PHE A 95 -12.25 1.97 15.13
N GLY A 96 -11.52 1.99 14.01
CA GLY A 96 -10.38 1.10 13.77
C GLY A 96 -9.30 1.24 14.84
N THR A 97 -9.00 2.45 15.29
CA THR A 97 -8.06 2.71 16.39
C THR A 97 -8.54 2.06 17.69
N MET A 98 -9.80 2.25 18.05
CA MET A 98 -10.37 1.63 19.25
C MET A 98 -10.33 0.09 19.17
N LEU A 99 -10.61 -0.46 17.99
CA LEU A 99 -10.51 -1.90 17.76
C LEU A 99 -9.06 -2.39 17.94
N VAL A 100 -8.09 -1.71 17.33
CA VAL A 100 -6.66 -2.04 17.46
C VAL A 100 -6.23 -2.02 18.92
N TRP A 101 -6.60 -0.98 19.68
CA TRP A 101 -6.29 -0.91 21.11
C TRP A 101 -6.98 -1.99 21.94
N ALA A 102 -8.21 -2.37 21.58
CA ALA A 102 -8.93 -3.44 22.26
C ALA A 102 -8.28 -4.82 22.06
N ILE A 103 -7.80 -5.11 20.84
CA ILE A 103 -7.25 -6.42 20.50
C ILE A 103 -5.71 -6.51 20.61
N GLN A 104 -5.01 -5.43 20.93
CA GLN A 104 -3.53 -5.35 20.88
C GLN A 104 -2.84 -6.49 21.64
N TRP A 105 -3.30 -6.82 22.83
CA TRP A 105 -2.72 -7.90 23.65
C TRP A 105 -2.89 -9.28 23.01
N LEU A 106 -4.12 -9.55 22.55
CA LEU A 106 -4.42 -10.82 21.87
C LEU A 106 -3.63 -10.96 20.57
N PHE A 107 -3.58 -9.88 19.77
CA PHE A 107 -2.86 -9.84 18.51
C PHE A 107 -1.36 -10.12 18.67
N VAL A 108 -0.68 -9.37 19.57
CA VAL A 108 0.76 -9.56 19.81
C VAL A 108 1.04 -10.97 20.30
N THR A 109 0.26 -11.48 21.25
CA THR A 109 0.48 -12.82 21.82
C THR A 109 0.26 -13.90 20.77
N ALA A 110 -0.79 -13.80 19.94
CA ALA A 110 -1.09 -14.76 18.90
C ALA A 110 -0.01 -14.78 17.79
N VAL A 111 0.46 -13.60 17.36
CA VAL A 111 1.49 -13.54 16.30
C VAL A 111 2.84 -14.02 16.83
N LEU A 112 3.26 -13.58 18.01
CA LEU A 112 4.54 -14.01 18.59
C LEU A 112 4.57 -15.50 18.92
N ALA A 113 3.44 -16.13 19.24
CA ALA A 113 3.35 -17.58 19.39
C ALA A 113 3.62 -18.35 18.08
N CYS A 114 3.47 -17.69 16.93
CA CYS A 114 3.76 -18.27 15.61
C CYS A 114 5.18 -17.96 15.11
N VAL A 115 5.92 -17.08 15.81
CA VAL A 115 7.26 -16.65 15.41
C VAL A 115 8.29 -17.26 16.34
N SER A 116 9.23 -18.04 15.79
CA SER A 116 10.34 -18.58 16.56
C SER A 116 11.42 -17.51 16.77
N CYS A 117 11.57 -17.02 17.99
CA CYS A 117 12.60 -16.06 18.37
C CYS A 117 13.10 -16.31 19.80
N SER A 118 14.26 -15.73 20.15
CA SER A 118 14.77 -15.82 21.52
C SER A 118 13.89 -15.03 22.49
N PRO A 119 13.88 -15.37 23.80
CA PRO A 119 13.10 -14.66 24.81
C PRO A 119 13.46 -13.15 24.89
N GLU A 120 14.72 -12.80 24.70
CA GLU A 120 15.20 -11.42 24.73
C GLU A 120 14.60 -10.61 23.55
N VAL A 121 14.59 -11.20 22.34
CA VAL A 121 14.01 -10.61 21.14
C VAL A 121 12.50 -10.44 21.31
N GLU A 122 11.82 -11.43 21.87
CA GLU A 122 10.36 -11.35 22.13
C GLU A 122 10.02 -10.22 23.10
N ILE A 123 10.75 -10.12 24.22
CA ILE A 123 10.54 -9.06 25.23
C ILE A 123 10.72 -7.68 24.58
N PHE A 124 11.75 -7.53 23.74
CA PHE A 124 12.02 -6.27 23.08
C PHE A 124 10.95 -5.93 22.05
N ALA A 125 10.53 -6.90 21.22
CA ALA A 125 9.47 -6.73 20.23
C ALA A 125 8.14 -6.31 20.89
N ARG A 126 7.81 -6.91 22.05
CA ARG A 126 6.62 -6.53 22.85
C ARG A 126 6.70 -5.09 23.35
N LYS A 127 7.84 -4.68 23.93
CA LYS A 127 8.05 -3.31 24.41
C LYS A 127 7.93 -2.31 23.26
N TYR A 128 8.61 -2.58 22.14
CA TYR A 128 8.55 -1.76 20.94
C TYR A 128 7.11 -1.62 20.42
N PHE A 129 6.37 -2.72 20.35
CA PHE A 129 4.98 -2.71 19.90
C PHE A 129 4.09 -1.85 20.82
N PHE A 130 4.15 -2.03 22.14
CA PHE A 130 3.27 -1.30 23.05
C PHE A 130 3.61 0.19 23.17
N ILE A 131 4.79 0.62 22.76
CA ILE A 131 5.11 2.05 22.58
C ILE A 131 4.52 2.55 21.27
N ARG A 132 4.83 1.88 20.15
CA ARG A 132 4.48 2.34 18.81
C ARG A 132 2.98 2.28 18.51
N ILE A 133 2.21 1.41 19.21
CA ILE A 133 0.75 1.28 19.02
C ILE A 133 0.01 2.59 19.34
N TRP A 134 0.58 3.47 20.15
CA TRP A 134 0.03 4.79 20.43
C TRP A 134 0.02 5.72 19.22
N ALA A 135 0.75 5.40 18.16
CA ALA A 135 0.65 6.07 16.87
C ALA A 135 -0.60 5.69 16.07
N ALA A 136 -1.34 4.64 16.45
CA ALA A 136 -2.49 4.13 15.68
C ALA A 136 -3.53 5.21 15.32
N PRO A 137 -3.95 6.12 16.24
CA PRO A 137 -4.89 7.19 15.88
C PRO A 137 -4.38 8.07 14.74
N ALA A 138 -3.12 8.48 14.81
CA ALA A 138 -2.50 9.32 13.79
C ALA A 138 -2.30 8.57 12.47
N THR A 139 -1.80 7.33 12.52
CA THR A 139 -1.54 6.51 11.35
C THR A 139 -2.82 6.20 10.55
N LEU A 140 -3.90 5.78 11.23
CA LEU A 140 -5.17 5.46 10.57
C LEU A 140 -5.87 6.73 10.04
N ALA A 141 -5.82 7.84 10.78
CA ALA A 141 -6.31 9.12 10.30
C ALA A 141 -5.52 9.61 9.07
N LEU A 142 -4.19 9.49 9.06
CA LEU A 142 -3.34 9.83 7.92
C LEU A 142 -3.64 8.97 6.69
N MET A 143 -3.98 7.69 6.84
CA MET A 143 -4.46 6.86 5.72
C MET A 143 -5.73 7.46 5.10
N THR A 144 -6.67 7.90 5.93
CA THR A 144 -7.88 8.58 5.48
C THR A 144 -7.56 9.89 4.77
N PHE A 145 -6.71 10.75 5.35
CA PHE A 145 -6.29 12.01 4.72
C PHE A 145 -5.61 11.79 3.37
N ARG A 146 -4.69 10.83 3.27
CA ARG A 146 -4.03 10.47 2.00
C ARG A 146 -5.06 10.09 0.94
N GLY A 147 -6.01 9.23 1.28
CA GLY A 147 -7.08 8.84 0.37
C GLY A 147 -7.92 10.04 -0.05
N TRP A 148 -8.34 10.87 0.90
CA TRP A 148 -9.16 12.04 0.62
C TRP A 148 -8.43 13.06 -0.27
N PHE A 149 -7.18 13.41 0.03
CA PHE A 149 -6.39 14.35 -0.80
C PHE A 149 -6.21 13.83 -2.23
N ILE A 150 -5.89 12.54 -2.41
CA ILE A 150 -5.77 11.93 -3.75
C ILE A 150 -7.11 12.03 -4.48
N GLY A 151 -8.22 11.72 -3.83
CA GLY A 151 -9.57 11.87 -4.38
C GLY A 151 -9.90 13.31 -4.78
N MET A 152 -9.40 14.29 -4.02
CA MET A 152 -9.49 15.71 -4.32
C MET A 152 -8.51 16.17 -5.43
N GLN A 153 -7.88 15.26 -6.16
CA GLN A 153 -6.88 15.52 -7.21
C GLN A 153 -5.61 16.21 -6.68
N ASP A 154 -5.26 15.98 -5.43
CA ASP A 154 -4.12 16.58 -4.75
C ASP A 154 -3.15 15.51 -4.24
N ALA A 155 -2.13 15.19 -5.01
CA ALA A 155 -1.06 14.28 -4.61
C ALA A 155 0.10 15.01 -3.88
N MET A 156 0.16 16.35 -3.97
CA MET A 156 1.22 17.14 -3.32
C MET A 156 1.06 17.18 -1.80
N SER A 157 -0.17 17.35 -1.31
CA SER A 157 -0.41 17.43 0.14
C SER A 157 -0.01 16.13 0.87
N PRO A 158 -0.42 14.91 0.44
CA PRO A 158 0.06 13.68 1.06
C PRO A 158 1.56 13.47 0.90
N MET A 159 2.17 13.82 -0.24
CA MET A 159 3.62 13.74 -0.42
C MET A 159 4.36 14.61 0.60
N ILE A 160 3.96 15.86 0.79
CA ILE A 160 4.58 16.76 1.76
C ILE A 160 4.42 16.21 3.19
N CYS A 161 3.22 15.69 3.53
CA CYS A 161 3.01 15.03 4.82
C CYS A 161 3.99 13.88 5.03
N ASP A 162 4.15 13.00 4.02
CA ASP A 162 5.03 11.84 4.11
C ASP A 162 6.50 12.23 4.25
N VAL A 163 6.96 13.24 3.49
CA VAL A 163 8.33 13.76 3.61
C VAL A 163 8.56 14.33 5.01
N ILE A 164 7.62 15.12 5.55
CA ILE A 164 7.73 15.69 6.90
C ILE A 164 7.74 14.57 7.95
N ILE A 165 6.85 13.59 7.84
CA ILE A 165 6.82 12.42 8.74
C ILE A 165 8.18 11.72 8.74
N ASN A 166 8.75 11.48 7.56
CA ASN A 166 10.02 10.77 7.42
C ASN A 166 11.18 11.57 8.00
N VAL A 167 11.27 12.88 7.72
CA VAL A 167 12.31 13.76 8.28
C VAL A 167 12.18 13.84 9.80
N VAL A 168 10.99 14.06 10.34
CA VAL A 168 10.75 14.11 11.78
C VAL A 168 11.06 12.75 12.43
N ASN A 169 10.68 11.64 11.79
CA ASN A 169 11.00 10.29 12.28
C ASN A 169 12.52 10.11 12.43
N VAL A 170 13.29 10.38 11.37
CA VAL A 170 14.75 10.25 11.40
C VAL A 170 15.37 11.10 12.52
N ILE A 171 14.98 12.38 12.60
CA ILE A 171 15.54 13.31 13.60
C ILE A 171 15.16 12.89 15.02
N SER A 172 13.88 12.61 15.27
CA SER A 172 13.39 12.25 16.61
C SER A 172 13.90 10.88 17.04
N SER A 173 13.94 9.89 16.15
CA SER A 173 14.50 8.56 16.42
C SER A 173 15.99 8.66 16.78
N TYR A 174 16.76 9.44 16.03
CA TYR A 174 18.18 9.65 16.30
C TYR A 174 18.41 10.34 17.66
N ILE A 175 17.70 11.44 17.92
CA ILE A 175 17.84 12.18 19.19
C ILE A 175 17.44 11.31 20.37
N LEU A 176 16.28 10.65 20.30
CA LEU A 176 15.77 9.86 21.40
C LEU A 176 16.57 8.58 21.65
N ALA A 177 17.14 7.98 20.60
CA ALA A 177 17.94 6.78 20.73
C ALA A 177 19.35 7.05 21.30
N ILE A 178 19.96 8.19 20.92
CA ILE A 178 21.38 8.47 21.29
C ILE A 178 21.51 9.37 22.52
N TYR A 179 20.66 10.39 22.63
CA TYR A 179 20.84 11.43 23.67
C TYR A 179 19.88 11.26 24.86
N THR A 180 19.06 10.22 24.89
CA THR A 180 18.15 9.97 26.01
C THR A 180 18.35 8.56 26.57
N PRO A 181 17.92 8.30 27.82
CA PRO A 181 18.02 6.98 28.42
C PRO A 181 17.07 5.95 27.81
N LEU A 182 16.27 6.32 26.79
CA LEU A 182 15.38 5.42 26.07
C LEU A 182 16.14 4.42 25.20
N GLY A 183 17.34 4.77 24.75
CA GLY A 183 18.14 3.91 23.90
C GLY A 183 17.38 3.47 22.65
N THR A 184 17.46 2.20 22.31
CA THR A 184 16.81 1.61 21.12
C THR A 184 15.29 1.80 21.07
N LEU A 185 14.62 1.86 22.25
CA LEU A 185 13.17 2.14 22.30
C LEU A 185 12.84 3.59 21.92
N GLY A 186 13.84 4.49 21.91
CA GLY A 186 13.70 5.86 21.39
C GLY A 186 13.21 5.91 19.94
N VAL A 187 13.56 4.91 19.12
CA VAL A 187 13.08 4.81 17.74
C VAL A 187 11.57 4.63 17.68
N ALA A 188 10.99 3.82 18.57
CA ALA A 188 9.54 3.66 18.65
C ALA A 188 8.83 4.97 19.01
N HIS A 189 9.38 5.72 19.99
CA HIS A 189 8.85 7.03 20.38
C HIS A 189 9.01 8.05 19.25
N GLY A 190 10.14 8.04 18.54
CA GLY A 190 10.38 8.88 17.36
C GLY A 190 9.33 8.67 16.27
N THR A 191 8.96 7.42 16.01
CA THR A 191 7.88 7.08 15.07
C THR A 191 6.52 7.63 15.55
N VAL A 192 6.21 7.51 16.84
CA VAL A 192 4.96 8.07 17.39
C VAL A 192 4.92 9.58 17.18
N ILE A 193 5.97 10.29 17.53
CA ILE A 193 6.07 11.75 17.36
C ILE A 193 5.87 12.12 15.89
N ALA A 194 6.56 11.45 14.98
CA ALA A 194 6.48 11.71 13.55
C ALA A 194 5.06 11.56 12.99
N GLN A 195 4.35 10.50 13.40
CA GLN A 195 2.97 10.29 12.94
C GLN A 195 2.02 11.39 13.41
N TYR A 196 2.15 11.85 14.66
CA TYR A 196 1.33 12.97 15.16
C TYR A 196 1.70 14.30 14.51
N VAL A 197 2.97 14.56 14.24
CA VAL A 197 3.39 15.74 13.46
C VAL A 197 2.78 15.69 12.07
N GLY A 198 2.81 14.54 11.40
CA GLY A 198 2.14 14.34 10.12
C GLY A 198 0.64 14.60 10.17
N LEU A 199 -0.04 14.15 11.21
CA LEU A 199 -1.47 14.42 11.43
C LEU A 199 -1.75 15.91 11.60
N VAL A 200 -0.91 16.63 12.34
CA VAL A 200 -1.01 18.10 12.48
C VAL A 200 -0.84 18.77 11.12
N VAL A 201 0.16 18.39 10.33
CA VAL A 201 0.40 18.94 9.00
C VAL A 201 -0.78 18.69 8.05
N ALA A 202 -1.31 17.45 8.03
CA ALA A 202 -2.50 17.11 7.24
C ALA A 202 -3.72 17.96 7.66
N THR A 203 -3.89 18.17 8.96
CA THR A 203 -4.95 19.02 9.49
C THR A 203 -4.76 20.48 9.10
N ILE A 204 -3.52 21.00 9.11
CA ILE A 204 -3.20 22.35 8.63
C ILE A 204 -3.57 22.48 7.14
N PHE A 205 -3.23 21.53 6.30
CA PHE A 205 -3.66 21.55 4.89
C PHE A 205 -5.19 21.53 4.74
N LEU A 206 -5.90 20.76 5.54
CA LEU A 206 -7.36 20.77 5.56
C LEU A 206 -7.91 22.15 5.93
N LEU A 207 -7.40 22.78 6.99
CA LEU A 207 -7.87 24.08 7.50
C LEU A 207 -7.52 25.25 6.58
N THR A 208 -6.40 25.18 5.86
CA THR A 208 -5.92 26.27 5.01
C THR A 208 -6.39 26.13 3.57
N LYS A 209 -6.13 24.98 2.95
CA LYS A 209 -6.37 24.74 1.52
C LYS A 209 -7.80 24.36 1.21
N TYR A 210 -8.48 23.68 2.15
CA TYR A 210 -9.82 23.11 1.95
C TYR A 210 -10.90 23.76 2.83
N LYS A 211 -10.68 24.99 3.27
CA LYS A 211 -11.63 25.76 4.08
C LYS A 211 -13.07 25.76 3.54
N PRO A 212 -13.34 25.88 2.20
CA PRO A 212 -14.71 25.83 1.68
C PRO A 212 -15.44 24.51 1.92
N TYR A 213 -14.71 23.40 2.07
CA TYR A 213 -15.27 22.08 2.39
C TYR A 213 -15.56 21.96 3.87
N LEU A 214 -14.80 22.63 4.73
CA LEU A 214 -15.04 22.63 6.18
C LEU A 214 -16.33 23.36 6.58
N GLN A 215 -16.75 24.35 5.82
CA GLN A 215 -18.00 25.05 6.09
C GLN A 215 -19.22 24.13 5.97
N GLU A 216 -19.13 23.10 5.13
CA GLU A 216 -20.17 22.10 4.96
C GLU A 216 -20.31 21.15 6.19
N PHE A 217 -19.29 21.06 7.05
CA PHE A 217 -19.35 20.19 8.25
C PHE A 217 -20.48 20.59 9.22
N GLY A 218 -20.85 21.87 9.26
CA GLY A 218 -21.99 22.35 10.06
C GLY A 218 -23.35 21.79 9.63
N HIS A 219 -23.48 21.33 8.38
CA HIS A 219 -24.69 20.77 7.79
C HIS A 219 -24.77 19.24 7.93
N LEU A 220 -23.73 18.59 8.46
CA LEU A 220 -23.59 17.12 8.51
C LEU A 220 -24.26 16.47 9.72
N ARG A 221 -25.44 16.95 10.17
CA ARG A 221 -26.14 16.43 11.38
C ARG A 221 -26.47 14.93 11.37
N HIS A 222 -26.42 14.29 10.18
CA HIS A 222 -26.86 12.91 9.99
C HIS A 222 -25.82 12.02 9.31
N VAL A 223 -24.55 12.44 9.30
CA VAL A 223 -23.44 11.76 8.62
C VAL A 223 -23.29 10.30 9.01
N MET A 224 -23.64 9.96 10.26
CA MET A 224 -23.48 8.61 10.81
C MET A 224 -24.76 7.75 10.70
N ARG A 225 -25.76 8.17 9.90
CA ARG A 225 -26.93 7.32 9.67
C ARG A 225 -26.52 6.06 8.91
N TRP A 226 -27.10 4.93 9.30
CA TRP A 226 -26.81 3.62 8.66
C TRP A 226 -27.01 3.61 7.14
N SER A 227 -28.06 4.28 6.66
CA SER A 227 -28.33 4.43 5.23
C SER A 227 -27.17 5.04 4.46
N GLU A 228 -26.48 6.02 5.07
CA GLU A 228 -25.36 6.75 4.50
C GLU A 228 -24.04 5.97 4.60
N LEU A 229 -23.84 5.29 5.75
CA LEU A 229 -22.63 4.49 5.99
C LEU A 229 -22.59 3.19 5.19
N ARG A 230 -23.75 2.64 4.84
CA ARG A 230 -23.84 1.33 4.17
C ARG A 230 -22.99 1.24 2.89
N HIS A 231 -22.97 2.30 2.09
CA HIS A 231 -22.22 2.31 0.84
C HIS A 231 -20.71 2.33 1.11
N LEU A 232 -20.25 3.19 2.01
CA LEU A 232 -18.85 3.26 2.46
C LEU A 232 -18.39 1.92 3.05
N LEU A 233 -19.18 1.35 3.96
CA LEU A 233 -18.86 0.08 4.62
C LEU A 233 -18.85 -1.09 3.63
N SER A 234 -19.76 -1.10 2.65
CA SER A 234 -19.79 -2.14 1.62
C SER A 234 -18.54 -2.09 0.73
N LEU A 235 -18.10 -0.89 0.31
CA LEU A 235 -16.87 -0.74 -0.47
C LEU A 235 -15.66 -1.17 0.37
N ASN A 236 -15.52 -0.61 1.56
CA ASN A 236 -14.41 -0.90 2.46
C ASN A 236 -14.35 -2.38 2.87
N GLY A 237 -15.49 -3.03 3.10
CA GLY A 237 -15.55 -4.48 3.37
C GLY A 237 -15.04 -5.33 2.20
N ASN A 238 -15.37 -4.97 0.95
CA ASN A 238 -14.82 -5.65 -0.22
C ASN A 238 -13.29 -5.43 -0.35
N LEU A 239 -12.82 -4.22 -0.07
CA LEU A 239 -11.40 -3.90 -0.08
C LEU A 239 -10.63 -4.58 1.06
N PHE A 240 -11.25 -4.73 2.23
CA PHE A 240 -10.69 -5.49 3.34
C PHE A 240 -10.47 -6.97 2.96
N ILE A 241 -11.48 -7.64 2.38
CA ILE A 241 -11.35 -9.02 1.90
C ILE A 241 -10.25 -9.13 0.83
N ARG A 242 -10.15 -8.16 -0.08
CA ARG A 242 -9.07 -8.07 -1.05
C ARG A 242 -7.70 -8.05 -0.36
N SER A 243 -7.54 -7.23 0.69
CA SER A 243 -6.29 -7.11 1.43
C SER A 243 -5.92 -8.39 2.16
N LEU A 244 -6.91 -9.11 2.75
CA LEU A 244 -6.70 -10.42 3.35
C LEU A 244 -6.20 -11.45 2.32
N CYS A 245 -6.81 -11.51 1.14
CA CYS A 245 -6.36 -12.42 0.08
C CYS A 245 -4.93 -12.09 -0.37
N PHE A 246 -4.59 -10.81 -0.52
CA PHE A 246 -3.23 -10.39 -0.84
C PHE A 246 -2.23 -10.81 0.24
N MET A 247 -2.58 -10.59 1.50
CA MET A 247 -1.75 -11.01 2.64
C MET A 247 -1.53 -12.53 2.66
N ILE A 248 -2.56 -13.32 2.40
CA ILE A 248 -2.46 -14.79 2.32
C ILE A 248 -1.49 -15.20 1.22
N VAL A 249 -1.54 -14.59 0.04
CA VAL A 249 -0.61 -14.87 -1.06
C VAL A 249 0.82 -14.48 -0.68
N TYR A 250 1.02 -13.29 -0.10
CA TYR A 250 2.35 -12.79 0.25
C TYR A 250 3.00 -13.60 1.37
N VAL A 251 2.25 -13.84 2.46
CA VAL A 251 2.73 -14.67 3.59
C VAL A 251 2.90 -16.12 3.15
N GLY A 252 1.97 -16.65 2.35
CA GLY A 252 2.06 -17.99 1.78
C GLY A 252 3.30 -18.16 0.92
N PHE A 253 3.59 -17.19 0.03
CA PHE A 253 4.81 -17.19 -0.79
C PHE A 253 6.07 -17.27 0.09
N THR A 254 6.19 -16.42 1.09
CA THR A 254 7.35 -16.35 1.99
C THR A 254 7.48 -17.63 2.83
N SER A 255 6.37 -18.14 3.38
CA SER A 255 6.36 -19.36 4.19
C SER A 255 6.74 -20.60 3.38
N ILE A 256 6.23 -20.69 2.15
CA ILE A 256 6.58 -21.78 1.24
C ILE A 256 8.07 -21.71 0.85
N ALA A 257 8.57 -20.51 0.51
CA ALA A 257 10.00 -20.32 0.21
C ALA A 257 10.89 -20.78 1.38
N GLY A 258 10.50 -20.45 2.62
CA GLY A 258 11.21 -20.88 3.84
C GLY A 258 11.22 -22.41 4.04
N SER A 259 10.22 -23.14 3.54
CA SER A 259 10.20 -24.59 3.62
C SER A 259 11.24 -25.30 2.73
N TYR A 260 11.81 -24.60 1.75
CA TYR A 260 12.87 -25.09 0.88
C TYR A 260 14.27 -24.85 1.44
N GLY A 261 14.42 -24.02 2.47
CA GLY A 261 15.68 -23.71 3.14
C GLY A 261 15.97 -22.23 3.27
N ASP A 262 17.01 -21.90 4.03
CA ASP A 262 17.36 -20.51 4.36
C ASP A 262 17.87 -19.74 3.13
N ILE A 263 18.59 -20.41 2.25
CA ILE A 263 19.12 -19.80 1.01
C ILE A 263 17.97 -19.42 0.08
N GLU A 264 17.03 -20.33 -0.16
CA GLU A 264 15.83 -20.10 -0.98
C GLU A 264 14.93 -19.03 -0.40
N LEU A 265 14.79 -18.97 0.92
CA LEU A 265 14.07 -17.90 1.61
C LEU A 265 14.76 -16.55 1.40
N ALA A 266 16.10 -16.50 1.52
CA ALA A 266 16.87 -15.29 1.29
C ALA A 266 16.74 -14.78 -0.14
N VAL A 267 16.90 -15.68 -1.14
CA VAL A 267 16.71 -15.36 -2.56
C VAL A 267 15.31 -14.83 -2.82
N SER A 268 14.27 -15.54 -2.36
CA SER A 268 12.88 -15.14 -2.55
C SER A 268 12.56 -13.79 -1.90
N SER A 269 13.11 -13.55 -0.71
CA SER A 269 12.95 -12.27 -0.01
C SER A 269 13.59 -11.10 -0.76
N ILE A 270 14.78 -11.30 -1.33
CA ILE A 270 15.47 -10.28 -2.13
C ILE A 270 14.68 -9.98 -3.41
N LEU A 271 14.24 -11.02 -4.14
CA LEU A 271 13.43 -10.84 -5.34
C LEU A 271 12.12 -10.09 -5.05
N MET A 272 11.44 -10.40 -3.96
CA MET A 272 10.23 -9.70 -3.55
C MET A 272 10.50 -8.24 -3.14
N LYS A 273 11.64 -7.92 -2.53
CA LYS A 273 12.04 -6.53 -2.24
C LYS A 273 12.30 -5.74 -3.53
N LEU A 274 12.99 -6.33 -4.51
CA LEU A 274 13.20 -5.71 -5.83
C LEU A 274 11.87 -5.51 -6.57
N PHE A 275 10.96 -6.46 -6.47
CA PHE A 275 9.61 -6.34 -7.00
C PHE A 275 8.82 -5.21 -6.30
N MET A 276 8.91 -5.09 -4.98
CA MET A 276 8.25 -4.01 -4.24
C MET A 276 8.83 -2.63 -4.61
N LEU A 277 10.13 -2.53 -4.84
CA LEU A 277 10.75 -1.29 -5.33
C LEU A 277 10.10 -0.85 -6.64
N PHE A 278 9.95 -1.77 -7.60
CA PHE A 278 9.25 -1.52 -8.85
C PHE A 278 7.80 -1.10 -8.60
N SER A 279 7.08 -1.77 -7.69
CA SER A 279 5.67 -1.51 -7.42
C SER A 279 5.41 -0.07 -6.98
N TYR A 280 6.29 0.55 -6.22
CA TYR A 280 6.16 1.95 -5.79
C TYR A 280 6.08 2.93 -6.97
N PHE A 281 6.77 2.62 -8.09
CA PHE A 281 6.68 3.46 -9.29
C PHE A 281 5.34 3.29 -10.01
N VAL A 282 4.84 2.08 -10.10
CA VAL A 282 3.55 1.81 -10.76
C VAL A 282 2.38 2.27 -9.89
N ASP A 283 2.48 2.15 -8.58
CA ASP A 283 1.46 2.61 -7.64
C ASP A 283 1.18 4.11 -7.78
N GLY A 284 2.19 4.93 -8.08
CA GLY A 284 1.96 6.35 -8.37
C GLY A 284 1.03 6.59 -9.56
N PHE A 285 1.18 5.79 -10.63
CA PHE A 285 0.27 5.84 -11.79
C PHE A 285 -1.09 5.22 -11.47
N ALA A 286 -1.14 4.17 -10.64
CA ALA A 286 -2.40 3.60 -10.15
C ALA A 286 -3.20 4.63 -9.34
N TYR A 287 -2.55 5.44 -8.48
CA TYR A 287 -3.20 6.53 -7.73
C TYR A 287 -3.70 7.63 -8.66
N ALA A 288 -2.96 7.97 -9.71
CA ALA A 288 -3.45 8.89 -10.74
C ALA A 288 -4.68 8.32 -11.46
N GLY A 289 -4.67 7.03 -11.78
CA GLY A 289 -5.82 6.32 -12.36
C GLY A 289 -7.03 6.33 -11.44
N GLU A 290 -6.83 6.04 -10.15
CA GLU A 290 -7.84 6.09 -9.10
C GLU A 290 -8.53 7.47 -9.03
N ALA A 291 -7.75 8.55 -8.99
CA ALA A 291 -8.23 9.90 -8.90
C ALA A 291 -8.93 10.37 -10.19
N LEU A 292 -8.31 10.16 -11.36
CA LEU A 292 -8.82 10.68 -12.63
C LEU A 292 -10.01 9.88 -13.16
N VAL A 293 -9.99 8.55 -13.06
CA VAL A 293 -11.13 7.71 -13.42
C VAL A 293 -12.30 7.99 -12.48
N GLY A 294 -12.06 8.08 -11.17
CA GLY A 294 -13.11 8.43 -10.22
C GLY A 294 -13.76 9.78 -10.52
N LYS A 295 -12.95 10.78 -10.85
CA LYS A 295 -13.44 12.10 -11.27
C LYS A 295 -14.34 11.98 -12.50
N LEU A 296 -13.92 11.25 -13.55
CA LEU A 296 -14.73 11.07 -14.76
C LEU A 296 -16.04 10.34 -14.47
N PHE A 297 -16.03 9.32 -13.60
CA PHE A 297 -17.26 8.65 -13.17
C PHE A 297 -18.21 9.57 -12.39
N GLY A 298 -17.67 10.58 -11.71
CA GLY A 298 -18.49 11.61 -11.10
C GLY A 298 -19.08 12.62 -12.09
N GLU A 299 -18.40 12.90 -13.21
CA GLU A 299 -18.80 13.85 -14.23
C GLU A 299 -19.84 13.30 -15.24
N HIS A 300 -20.20 11.99 -15.19
CA HIS A 300 -20.92 11.30 -16.26
C HIS A 300 -22.25 11.94 -16.69
N ASP A 301 -22.91 12.65 -15.78
CA ASP A 301 -24.19 13.33 -16.12
C ASP A 301 -24.03 14.64 -16.89
N LYS A 302 -22.80 15.09 -17.14
CA LYS A 302 -22.52 16.44 -17.63
C LYS A 302 -22.00 16.52 -19.08
N HIS A 303 -21.55 15.41 -19.69
CA HIS A 303 -20.85 15.45 -20.98
C HIS A 303 -21.18 14.25 -21.89
N VAL A 304 -21.51 14.56 -23.16
CA VAL A 304 -21.81 13.56 -24.21
C VAL A 304 -20.56 12.71 -24.57
N ASP A 305 -19.34 13.29 -24.46
CA ASP A 305 -18.09 12.63 -24.91
C ASP A 305 -17.33 11.88 -23.82
N ILE A 306 -17.99 11.48 -22.72
CA ILE A 306 -17.31 10.91 -21.56
C ILE A 306 -16.61 9.58 -21.89
N HIS A 307 -17.19 8.76 -22.79
CA HIS A 307 -16.59 7.50 -23.22
C HIS A 307 -15.28 7.70 -23.97
N GLN A 308 -15.21 8.73 -24.83
CA GLN A 308 -13.98 9.04 -25.57
C GLN A 308 -12.91 9.55 -24.60
N ARG A 309 -13.29 10.41 -23.65
CA ARG A 309 -12.37 10.90 -22.60
C ARG A 309 -11.86 9.76 -21.74
N LEU A 310 -12.72 8.83 -21.32
CA LEU A 310 -12.34 7.64 -20.57
C LEU A 310 -11.39 6.74 -21.36
N SER A 311 -11.69 6.47 -22.63
CA SER A 311 -10.83 5.65 -23.50
C SER A 311 -9.45 6.29 -23.67
N THR A 312 -9.38 7.60 -23.87
CA THR A 312 -8.12 8.34 -23.97
C THR A 312 -7.34 8.29 -22.66
N LEU A 313 -8.03 8.53 -21.53
CA LEU A 313 -7.40 8.46 -20.21
C LEU A 313 -6.82 7.06 -19.93
N LEU A 314 -7.57 6.00 -20.22
CA LEU A 314 -7.10 4.62 -20.04
C LEU A 314 -5.87 4.32 -20.89
N LYS A 315 -5.90 4.72 -22.18
CA LYS A 315 -4.73 4.56 -23.06
C LYS A 315 -3.49 5.26 -22.53
N ASP A 316 -3.63 6.51 -22.08
CA ASP A 316 -2.53 7.28 -21.53
C ASP A 316 -2.01 6.65 -20.22
N LEU A 317 -2.90 6.24 -19.31
CA LEU A 317 -2.52 5.58 -18.04
C LEU A 317 -1.79 4.26 -18.27
N PHE A 318 -2.32 3.39 -19.15
CA PHE A 318 -1.64 2.14 -19.50
C PHE A 318 -0.34 2.40 -20.26
N GLY A 319 -0.30 3.41 -21.12
CA GLY A 319 0.91 3.81 -21.83
C GLY A 319 2.06 4.17 -20.88
N TRP A 320 1.79 5.02 -19.89
CA TRP A 320 2.78 5.41 -18.89
C TRP A 320 3.19 4.24 -17.99
N SER A 321 2.22 3.47 -17.48
CA SER A 321 2.53 2.37 -16.58
C SER A 321 3.29 1.24 -17.29
N ILE A 322 2.92 0.89 -18.54
CA ILE A 322 3.66 -0.08 -19.36
C ILE A 322 5.07 0.45 -19.66
N GLY A 323 5.22 1.75 -19.93
CA GLY A 323 6.53 2.39 -20.10
C GLY A 323 7.43 2.17 -18.89
N VAL A 324 6.92 2.34 -17.68
CA VAL A 324 7.65 2.03 -16.44
C VAL A 324 7.93 0.53 -16.31
N GLY A 325 6.95 -0.34 -16.62
CA GLY A 325 7.15 -1.79 -16.63
C GLY A 325 8.27 -2.22 -17.57
N VAL A 326 8.29 -1.70 -18.81
CA VAL A 326 9.36 -1.95 -19.78
C VAL A 326 10.72 -1.42 -19.28
N LEU A 327 10.75 -0.21 -18.71
CA LEU A 327 11.98 0.36 -18.14
C LEU A 327 12.58 -0.55 -17.08
N PHE A 328 11.78 -1.00 -16.10
CA PHE A 328 12.28 -1.90 -15.05
C PHE A 328 12.64 -3.29 -15.57
N THR A 329 11.89 -3.82 -16.53
CA THR A 329 12.25 -5.07 -17.23
C THR A 329 13.63 -4.93 -17.89
N LEU A 330 13.89 -3.84 -18.58
CA LEU A 330 15.21 -3.57 -19.21
C LEU A 330 16.30 -3.39 -18.15
N VAL A 331 16.03 -2.65 -17.08
CA VAL A 331 16.98 -2.50 -15.96
C VAL A 331 17.34 -3.86 -15.37
N TYR A 332 16.37 -4.72 -15.05
CA TYR A 332 16.63 -6.03 -14.50
C TYR A 332 17.27 -7.00 -15.51
N ALA A 333 16.94 -6.89 -16.80
CA ALA A 333 17.57 -7.70 -17.84
C ALA A 333 19.05 -7.33 -18.06
N LEU A 334 19.37 -6.04 -18.04
CA LEU A 334 20.74 -5.55 -18.22
C LEU A 334 21.61 -5.74 -16.97
N SER A 335 21.05 -5.54 -15.78
CA SER A 335 21.77 -5.70 -14.53
C SER A 335 21.87 -7.18 -14.09
N GLY A 336 20.89 -8.03 -14.43
CA GLY A 336 20.89 -9.45 -14.13
C GLY A 336 21.18 -9.73 -12.65
N ILE A 337 22.25 -10.49 -12.38
CA ILE A 337 22.69 -10.84 -11.03
C ILE A 337 23.13 -9.60 -10.22
N ASN A 338 23.59 -8.53 -10.88
CA ASN A 338 24.04 -7.32 -10.20
C ASN A 338 22.87 -6.60 -9.47
N SER A 339 21.63 -6.79 -9.89
CA SER A 339 20.48 -6.28 -9.14
C SER A 339 20.39 -6.93 -7.75
N ILE A 340 20.76 -8.18 -7.65
CA ILE A 340 20.73 -8.97 -6.42
C ILE A 340 21.96 -8.66 -5.56
N SER A 341 23.13 -8.48 -6.19
CA SER A 341 24.37 -8.14 -5.48
C SER A 341 24.34 -6.77 -4.78
N ILE A 342 23.44 -5.86 -5.16
CA ILE A 342 23.18 -4.62 -4.41
C ILE A 342 22.59 -4.94 -3.01
N MET A 343 21.91 -6.08 -2.87
CA MET A 343 21.20 -6.45 -1.66
C MET A 343 21.97 -7.43 -0.76
N THR A 344 22.94 -8.18 -1.33
CA THR A 344 23.73 -9.19 -0.59
C THR A 344 25.06 -9.47 -1.27
N ASP A 345 26.09 -9.71 -0.45
CA ASP A 345 27.43 -10.16 -0.90
C ASP A 345 27.62 -11.68 -0.71
N GLU A 346 26.61 -12.38 -0.18
CA GLU A 346 26.63 -13.84 0.06
C GLU A 346 26.69 -14.63 -1.23
N ILE A 347 27.80 -15.31 -1.49
CA ILE A 347 28.06 -16.02 -2.75
C ILE A 347 27.05 -17.14 -2.98
N ASP A 348 26.64 -17.85 -1.94
CA ASP A 348 25.68 -18.96 -2.03
C ASP A 348 24.30 -18.43 -2.44
N VAL A 349 23.85 -17.31 -1.90
CA VAL A 349 22.60 -16.64 -2.27
C VAL A 349 22.66 -16.14 -3.71
N LEU A 350 23.76 -15.52 -4.11
CA LEU A 350 23.96 -15.05 -5.48
C LEU A 350 23.91 -16.19 -6.50
N ASN A 351 24.60 -17.29 -6.23
CA ASN A 351 24.60 -18.45 -7.12
C ASN A 351 23.20 -19.12 -7.18
N ALA A 352 22.53 -19.27 -6.04
CA ALA A 352 21.19 -19.83 -5.97
C ALA A 352 20.14 -18.95 -6.66
N SER A 353 20.36 -17.64 -6.77
CA SER A 353 19.41 -16.70 -7.38
C SER A 353 19.38 -16.75 -8.91
N ARG A 354 20.43 -17.26 -9.58
CA ARG A 354 20.54 -17.28 -11.05
C ARG A 354 19.33 -17.87 -11.76
N PRO A 355 18.75 -19.03 -11.35
CA PRO A 355 17.59 -19.63 -11.99
C PRO A 355 16.31 -18.78 -11.87
N TYR A 356 16.28 -17.80 -10.96
CA TYR A 356 15.09 -16.97 -10.68
C TYR A 356 15.14 -15.59 -11.33
N ILE A 357 16.27 -15.21 -11.93
CA ILE A 357 16.42 -13.93 -12.65
C ILE A 357 15.37 -13.78 -13.77
N PRO A 358 15.00 -14.79 -14.58
CA PRO A 358 13.96 -14.65 -15.58
C PRO A 358 12.60 -14.20 -14.99
N TRP A 359 12.25 -14.68 -13.79
CA TRP A 359 11.05 -14.28 -13.08
C TRP A 359 11.11 -12.79 -12.69
N LEU A 360 12.25 -12.33 -12.14
CA LEU A 360 12.47 -10.93 -11.80
C LEU A 360 12.32 -10.02 -13.02
N ILE A 361 12.85 -10.43 -14.18
CA ILE A 361 12.76 -9.67 -15.44
C ILE A 361 11.32 -9.59 -15.95
N ALA A 362 10.55 -10.68 -15.84
CA ALA A 362 9.18 -10.74 -16.36
C ALA A 362 8.14 -10.09 -15.42
N MET A 363 8.42 -10.04 -14.11
CA MET A 363 7.50 -9.50 -13.10
C MET A 363 6.98 -8.08 -13.40
N PRO A 364 7.82 -7.09 -13.77
CA PRO A 364 7.36 -5.73 -13.99
C PRO A 364 6.27 -5.62 -15.07
N LEU A 365 6.41 -6.32 -16.19
CA LEU A 365 5.43 -6.25 -17.27
C LEU A 365 4.06 -6.80 -16.88
N VAL A 366 4.04 -7.94 -16.21
CA VAL A 366 2.78 -8.61 -15.84
C VAL A 366 2.09 -7.85 -14.71
N SER A 367 2.84 -7.45 -13.70
CA SER A 367 2.28 -6.78 -12.52
C SER A 367 1.81 -5.36 -12.81
N THR A 368 2.45 -4.64 -13.73
CA THR A 368 2.02 -3.31 -14.19
C THR A 368 0.54 -3.28 -14.54
N LEU A 369 0.08 -4.24 -15.36
CA LEU A 369 -1.31 -4.32 -15.77
C LEU A 369 -2.25 -4.60 -14.59
N ALA A 370 -1.84 -5.45 -13.66
CA ALA A 370 -2.64 -5.78 -12.47
C ALA A 370 -2.82 -4.56 -11.55
N PHE A 371 -1.74 -3.83 -11.26
CA PHE A 371 -1.80 -2.63 -10.41
C PHE A 371 -2.55 -1.49 -11.07
N MET A 372 -2.38 -1.30 -12.39
CA MET A 372 -3.11 -0.27 -13.10
C MET A 372 -4.63 -0.53 -13.09
N TRP A 373 -5.05 -1.77 -13.34
CA TRP A 373 -6.45 -2.15 -13.22
C TRP A 373 -7.01 -1.92 -11.81
N ASP A 374 -6.24 -2.21 -10.77
CA ASP A 374 -6.68 -1.93 -9.40
C ASP A 374 -7.01 -0.45 -9.20
N GLY A 375 -6.12 0.46 -9.60
CA GLY A 375 -6.36 1.89 -9.50
C GLY A 375 -7.62 2.32 -10.27
N ILE A 376 -7.80 1.85 -11.50
CA ILE A 376 -8.96 2.14 -12.35
C ILE A 376 -10.27 1.67 -11.69
N TYR A 377 -10.32 0.44 -11.19
CA TYR A 377 -11.50 -0.12 -10.55
C TYR A 377 -11.83 0.54 -9.21
N ILE A 378 -10.81 0.99 -8.48
CA ILE A 378 -10.98 1.77 -7.24
C ILE A 378 -11.62 3.12 -7.58
N GLY A 379 -11.13 3.83 -8.59
CA GLY A 379 -11.73 5.06 -9.07
C GLY A 379 -13.19 4.88 -9.49
N ALA A 380 -13.50 3.76 -10.16
CA ALA A 380 -14.88 3.39 -10.49
C ALA A 380 -15.70 2.92 -9.26
N THR A 381 -15.12 2.89 -8.04
CA THR A 381 -15.73 2.34 -6.81
C THR A 381 -16.29 0.92 -6.94
N ALA A 382 -15.71 0.15 -7.84
CA ALA A 382 -16.17 -1.19 -8.19
C ALA A 382 -15.54 -2.27 -7.26
N GLY A 383 -15.82 -2.21 -5.96
CA GLY A 383 -15.20 -3.05 -4.93
C GLY A 383 -15.47 -4.55 -5.09
N ARG A 384 -16.68 -4.95 -5.51
CA ARG A 384 -17.01 -6.38 -5.70
C ARG A 384 -16.15 -7.06 -6.78
N PRO A 385 -15.96 -6.50 -7.99
CA PRO A 385 -15.07 -7.09 -8.98
C PRO A 385 -13.62 -7.20 -8.50
N ILE A 386 -13.08 -6.18 -7.83
CA ILE A 386 -11.72 -6.22 -7.28
C ILE A 386 -11.56 -7.35 -6.26
N ARG A 387 -12.50 -7.46 -5.31
CA ARG A 387 -12.53 -8.57 -4.35
C ARG A 387 -12.54 -9.92 -5.04
N ASN A 388 -13.45 -10.11 -5.99
CA ASN A 388 -13.61 -11.38 -6.69
C ASN A 388 -12.35 -11.73 -7.51
N ALA A 389 -11.76 -10.74 -8.20
CA ALA A 389 -10.50 -10.91 -8.92
C ALA A 389 -9.39 -11.41 -7.97
N MET A 390 -9.30 -10.82 -6.78
CA MET A 390 -8.29 -11.21 -5.80
C MET A 390 -8.54 -12.62 -5.24
N ILE A 391 -9.80 -12.99 -4.96
CA ILE A 391 -10.15 -14.34 -4.50
C ILE A 391 -9.76 -15.38 -5.57
N TRP A 392 -10.19 -15.18 -6.82
CA TRP A 392 -9.87 -16.11 -7.90
C TRP A 392 -8.37 -16.20 -8.19
N SER A 393 -7.66 -15.09 -8.11
CA SER A 393 -6.20 -15.08 -8.31
C SER A 393 -5.45 -15.73 -7.14
N ALA A 394 -5.93 -15.59 -5.91
CA ALA A 394 -5.37 -16.29 -4.76
C ALA A 394 -5.61 -17.81 -4.84
N LEU A 395 -6.80 -18.24 -5.27
CA LEU A 395 -7.08 -19.64 -5.57
C LEU A 395 -6.18 -20.16 -6.68
N GLY A 396 -5.98 -19.37 -7.75
CA GLY A 396 -5.04 -19.71 -8.83
C GLY A 396 -3.62 -19.92 -8.34
N PHE A 397 -3.15 -19.07 -7.41
CA PHE A 397 -1.85 -19.23 -6.75
C PHE A 397 -1.74 -20.59 -6.04
N VAL A 398 -2.70 -20.90 -5.17
CA VAL A 398 -2.68 -22.16 -4.40
C VAL A 398 -2.77 -23.37 -5.32
N LEU A 399 -3.72 -23.36 -6.27
CA LEU A 399 -3.92 -24.49 -7.19
C LEU A 399 -2.68 -24.74 -8.07
N THR A 400 -2.07 -23.67 -8.60
CA THR A 400 -0.85 -23.81 -9.42
C THR A 400 0.30 -24.38 -8.60
N TYR A 401 0.52 -23.87 -7.40
CA TYR A 401 1.58 -24.41 -6.54
C TYR A 401 1.35 -25.88 -6.22
N VAL A 402 0.16 -26.25 -5.75
CA VAL A 402 -0.18 -27.63 -5.39
C VAL A 402 -0.09 -28.58 -6.60
N ALA A 403 -0.45 -28.11 -7.80
CA ALA A 403 -0.38 -28.95 -9.00
C ALA A 403 1.06 -29.22 -9.48
N PHE A 404 1.97 -28.25 -9.30
CA PHE A 404 3.28 -28.28 -9.95
C PHE A 404 4.47 -28.39 -8.99
N TYR A 405 4.29 -28.32 -7.66
CA TYR A 405 5.42 -28.34 -6.71
C TYR A 405 6.25 -29.63 -6.79
N HIS A 406 5.63 -30.78 -7.10
CA HIS A 406 6.36 -32.05 -7.29
C HIS A 406 7.21 -32.07 -8.55
N LEU A 407 6.83 -31.32 -9.61
CA LEU A 407 7.51 -31.32 -10.89
C LEU A 407 8.60 -30.27 -10.97
N TRP A 408 8.32 -29.06 -10.41
CA TRP A 408 9.16 -27.87 -10.57
C TRP A 408 9.76 -27.37 -9.27
N GLY A 409 9.48 -28.01 -8.13
CA GLY A 409 9.96 -27.59 -6.83
C GLY A 409 9.61 -26.12 -6.56
N ILE A 410 10.57 -25.35 -6.08
CA ILE A 410 10.37 -23.92 -5.76
C ILE A 410 10.05 -23.06 -7.00
N GLN A 411 10.41 -23.48 -8.22
CA GLN A 411 10.01 -22.77 -9.44
C GLN A 411 8.48 -22.72 -9.60
N ALA A 412 7.76 -23.73 -9.08
CA ALA A 412 6.30 -23.72 -9.06
C ALA A 412 5.72 -22.59 -8.21
N LEU A 413 6.45 -22.11 -7.19
CA LEU A 413 6.05 -20.99 -6.34
C LEU A 413 6.06 -19.68 -7.14
N TYR A 414 7.10 -19.44 -7.92
CA TYR A 414 7.17 -18.27 -8.80
C TYR A 414 6.13 -18.32 -9.92
N ALA A 415 5.96 -19.50 -10.54
CA ALA A 415 4.90 -19.72 -11.53
C ALA A 415 3.51 -19.44 -10.94
N ALA A 416 3.24 -19.90 -9.72
CA ALA A 416 2.00 -19.65 -9.01
C ALA A 416 1.77 -18.16 -8.76
N TYR A 417 2.82 -17.41 -8.40
CA TYR A 417 2.72 -15.97 -8.23
C TYR A 417 2.43 -15.25 -9.56
N PHE A 418 3.01 -15.71 -10.66
CA PHE A 418 2.68 -15.19 -12.00
C PHE A 418 1.25 -15.50 -12.40
N VAL A 419 0.76 -16.71 -12.14
CA VAL A 419 -0.65 -17.09 -12.38
C VAL A 419 -1.58 -16.20 -11.56
N HIS A 420 -1.22 -15.87 -10.30
CA HIS A 420 -1.96 -14.91 -9.48
C HIS A 420 -2.08 -13.54 -10.17
N LEU A 421 -0.98 -12.99 -10.69
CA LEU A 421 -0.98 -11.70 -11.38
C LEU A 421 -1.78 -11.75 -12.69
N ILE A 422 -1.56 -12.76 -13.52
CA ILE A 422 -2.21 -12.94 -14.82
C ILE A 422 -3.71 -13.15 -14.66
N ALA A 423 -4.14 -14.02 -13.74
CA ALA A 423 -5.56 -14.27 -13.46
C ALA A 423 -6.30 -12.99 -13.07
N ARG A 424 -5.65 -12.13 -12.27
CA ARG A 424 -6.17 -10.83 -11.86
C ARG A 424 -6.33 -9.89 -13.06
N VAL A 425 -5.32 -9.80 -13.94
CA VAL A 425 -5.38 -9.01 -15.17
C VAL A 425 -6.53 -9.49 -16.06
N ILE A 426 -6.61 -10.79 -16.32
CA ILE A 426 -7.67 -11.36 -17.18
C ILE A 426 -9.05 -11.06 -16.60
N TYR A 427 -9.28 -11.33 -15.32
CA TYR A 427 -10.58 -11.11 -14.69
C TYR A 427 -11.02 -9.65 -14.76
N LEU A 428 -10.13 -8.71 -14.45
CA LEU A 428 -10.43 -7.28 -14.46
C LEU A 428 -10.62 -6.77 -15.90
N THR A 429 -9.78 -7.19 -16.86
CA THR A 429 -9.90 -6.80 -18.26
C THR A 429 -11.24 -7.25 -18.86
N LEU A 430 -11.63 -8.52 -18.65
CA LEU A 430 -12.91 -9.05 -19.14
C LEU A 430 -14.12 -8.43 -18.41
N GLY A 431 -13.95 -8.02 -17.17
CA GLY A 431 -14.99 -7.36 -16.38
C GLY A 431 -15.21 -5.89 -16.72
N TRP A 432 -14.21 -5.21 -17.29
CA TRP A 432 -14.23 -3.77 -17.51
C TRP A 432 -15.40 -3.25 -18.36
N PRO A 433 -15.78 -3.86 -19.48
CA PRO A 433 -16.89 -3.38 -20.29
C PRO A 433 -18.22 -3.27 -19.53
N ARG A 434 -18.44 -4.14 -18.52
CA ARG A 434 -19.63 -4.08 -17.66
C ARG A 434 -19.60 -2.89 -16.70
N ILE A 435 -18.41 -2.48 -16.27
CA ILE A 435 -18.23 -1.33 -15.38
C ILE A 435 -18.35 -0.04 -16.18
N ALA A 436 -17.71 0.04 -17.34
CA ALA A 436 -17.77 1.20 -18.23
C ALA A 436 -19.20 1.52 -18.70
N ARG A 437 -20.05 0.50 -18.91
CA ARG A 437 -21.47 0.70 -19.26
C ARG A 437 -22.31 1.39 -18.18
N LYS A 438 -21.86 1.39 -16.92
CA LYS A 438 -22.58 2.12 -15.85
C LYS A 438 -22.46 3.64 -15.97
N MET A 439 -21.64 4.11 -16.90
CA MET A 439 -21.56 5.52 -17.27
C MET A 439 -22.59 5.89 -18.39
N GLN A 440 -23.33 4.92 -18.89
CA GLN A 440 -24.48 5.10 -19.77
C GLN A 440 -25.76 5.29 -18.96
#